data_36668e87e07a4a4799b26404e1339913
#
_entry.id   36668e87e07a4a4799b26404e1339913
#
_cell.length_a   1.000
_cell.length_b   1.000
_cell.length_c   1.000
_cell.angle_alpha   90.00
_cell.angle_beta   90.00
_cell.angle_gamma   90.00
#
_symmetry.space_group_name_H-M   'P 1'
#
loop_
_entity.id
_entity.type
_entity.pdbx_description
1 polymer ?
#
loop_
_entity_poly.entity_id
_entity_poly.type
_entity_poly.pdbx_seq_one_letter_code
_entity_poly.pdbx_strand_id
1 'polypeptide(L)'
;MKKINHPLMDNNITQKDTDAVINFIKSNKKRIFTQSKKVREFEKKWSKWLGVKYSIFVNSGSSANLLSLLALKILKGKGGEVIVPSLTWISDVSSVIQNGFKPIFVDINLNNLSMNEEHVIKKI
;
A
#
# COMPACT_ATOMS: atom_id res chain seq x y z
N MET A 1 31.37 17.01 -1.81
CA MET A 1 30.07 16.51 -1.31
C MET A 1 30.01 15.00 -1.56
N LYS A 2 29.73 14.17 -0.52
CA LYS A 2 29.45 12.75 -0.74
C LYS A 2 28.18 12.61 -1.59
N LYS A 3 28.27 11.94 -2.71
CA LYS A 3 27.10 11.65 -3.55
C LYS A 3 26.17 10.71 -2.77
N ILE A 4 25.05 11.23 -2.30
CA ILE A 4 24.03 10.42 -1.64
C ILE A 4 23.33 9.61 -2.73
N ASN A 5 23.45 8.30 -2.68
CA ASN A 5 22.78 7.40 -3.60
C ASN A 5 21.56 6.80 -2.87
N HIS A 6 20.37 7.30 -3.17
CA HIS A 6 19.10 6.75 -2.70
C HIS A 6 18.40 6.10 -3.90
N PRO A 7 18.65 4.82 -4.17
CA PRO A 7 17.92 4.14 -5.23
C PRO A 7 16.42 4.09 -4.88
N LEU A 8 15.58 4.23 -5.88
CA LEU A 8 14.14 4.17 -5.72
C LEU A 8 13.68 2.81 -5.16
N MET A 9 14.43 1.77 -5.47
CA MET A 9 14.16 0.41 -5.00
C MET A 9 15.48 -0.34 -4.82
N ASP A 10 15.57 -1.11 -3.75
CA ASP A 10 16.63 -2.11 -3.58
C ASP A 10 16.08 -3.50 -3.92
N ASN A 11 16.87 -4.30 -4.63
CA ASN A 11 16.43 -5.62 -5.07
C ASN A 11 16.68 -6.66 -3.97
N ASN A 12 15.64 -7.00 -3.24
CA ASN A 12 15.67 -8.00 -2.16
C ASN A 12 15.31 -9.42 -2.63
N ILE A 13 15.05 -9.62 -3.93
CA ILE A 13 14.69 -10.93 -4.48
C ILE A 13 15.97 -11.77 -4.60
N THR A 14 16.02 -12.84 -3.84
CA THR A 14 17.15 -13.79 -3.84
C THR A 14 16.96 -14.87 -4.91
N GLN A 15 18.06 -15.59 -5.22
CA GLN A 15 17.97 -16.77 -6.10
C GLN A 15 17.00 -17.82 -5.53
N LYS A 16 16.97 -18.00 -4.21
CA LYS A 16 16.04 -18.92 -3.54
C LYS A 16 14.57 -18.55 -3.78
N ASP A 17 14.25 -17.25 -3.80
CA ASP A 17 12.89 -16.78 -4.09
C ASP A 17 12.54 -17.07 -5.54
N THR A 18 13.44 -16.81 -6.46
CA THR A 18 13.27 -17.11 -7.89
C THR A 18 13.05 -18.60 -8.12
N ASP A 19 13.86 -19.46 -7.52
CA ASP A 19 13.73 -20.92 -7.62
C ASP A 19 12.41 -21.42 -7.04
N ALA A 20 11.95 -20.83 -5.93
CA ALA A 20 10.65 -21.15 -5.33
C ALA A 20 9.47 -20.82 -6.29
N VAL A 21 9.54 -19.68 -6.98
CA VAL A 21 8.53 -19.29 -7.98
C VAL A 21 8.55 -20.25 -9.19
N ILE A 22 9.74 -20.57 -9.73
CA ILE A 22 9.89 -21.49 -10.85
C ILE A 22 9.34 -22.86 -10.48
N ASN A 23 9.68 -23.38 -9.31
CA ASN A 23 9.20 -24.68 -8.84
C ASN A 23 7.69 -24.68 -8.64
N PHE A 24 7.12 -23.61 -8.11
CA PHE A 24 5.68 -23.46 -7.99
C PHE A 24 4.98 -23.49 -9.36
N ILE A 25 5.49 -22.76 -10.34
CA ILE A 25 4.94 -22.73 -11.70
C ILE A 25 4.99 -24.13 -12.34
N LYS A 26 6.14 -24.82 -12.23
CA LYS A 26 6.33 -26.17 -12.78
C LYS A 26 5.42 -27.21 -12.13
N SER A 27 5.22 -27.13 -10.82
CA SER A 27 4.40 -28.08 -10.04
C SER A 27 2.90 -27.83 -10.11
N ASN A 28 2.47 -26.62 -10.52
CA ASN A 28 1.07 -26.22 -10.55
C ASN A 28 0.35 -26.77 -11.79
N LYS A 29 -0.02 -28.06 -11.75
CA LYS A 29 -0.71 -28.76 -12.86
C LYS A 29 -1.98 -28.05 -13.33
N LYS A 30 -2.71 -27.37 -12.45
CA LYS A 30 -3.95 -26.65 -12.79
C LYS A 30 -3.70 -25.27 -13.39
N ARG A 31 -2.48 -24.75 -13.37
CA ARG A 31 -2.10 -23.43 -13.88
C ARG A 31 -2.97 -22.27 -13.36
N ILE A 32 -3.47 -22.38 -12.13
CA ILE A 32 -4.25 -21.34 -11.48
C ILE A 32 -3.26 -20.47 -10.66
N PHE A 33 -3.01 -19.26 -11.14
CA PHE A 33 -2.04 -18.33 -10.54
C PHE A 33 -2.70 -17.15 -9.82
N THR A 34 -4.00 -16.93 -10.02
CA THR A 34 -4.76 -15.84 -9.39
C THR A 34 -5.77 -16.41 -8.40
N GLN A 35 -6.09 -15.65 -7.34
CA GLN A 35 -7.08 -16.00 -6.31
C GLN A 35 -6.96 -17.46 -5.79
N SER A 36 -5.73 -17.97 -5.81
CA SER A 36 -5.43 -19.37 -5.53
C SER A 36 -5.26 -19.64 -4.02
N LYS A 37 -4.99 -20.90 -3.69
CA LYS A 37 -4.63 -21.29 -2.33
C LYS A 37 -3.45 -20.48 -1.78
N LYS A 38 -2.49 -20.09 -2.63
CA LYS A 38 -1.32 -19.29 -2.24
C LYS A 38 -1.69 -17.88 -1.77
N VAL A 39 -2.65 -17.25 -2.43
CA VAL A 39 -3.18 -15.94 -2.00
C VAL A 39 -3.79 -16.07 -0.61
N ARG A 40 -4.67 -17.05 -0.39
CA ARG A 40 -5.30 -17.27 0.94
C ARG A 40 -4.29 -17.61 2.03
N GLU A 41 -3.25 -18.39 1.71
CA GLU A 41 -2.15 -18.69 2.66
C GLU A 41 -1.38 -17.42 3.03
N PHE A 42 -1.10 -16.55 2.04
CA PHE A 42 -0.45 -15.27 2.28
C PHE A 42 -1.30 -14.38 3.15
N GLU A 43 -2.56 -14.15 2.81
CA GLU A 43 -3.50 -13.32 3.58
C GLU A 43 -3.60 -13.79 5.04
N LYS A 44 -3.70 -15.11 5.27
CA LYS A 44 -3.73 -15.69 6.62
C LYS A 44 -2.44 -15.45 7.40
N LYS A 45 -1.28 -15.63 6.77
CA LYS A 45 0.02 -15.40 7.41
C LYS A 45 0.23 -13.92 7.72
N TRP A 46 -0.14 -13.05 6.78
CA TRP A 46 -0.04 -11.61 6.93
C TRP A 46 -0.95 -11.11 8.04
N SER A 47 -2.21 -11.55 8.07
CA SER A 47 -3.15 -11.23 9.15
C SER A 47 -2.60 -11.62 10.52
N LYS A 48 -2.02 -12.83 10.62
CA LYS A 48 -1.41 -13.31 11.87
C LYS A 48 -0.23 -12.45 12.31
N TRP A 49 0.65 -12.08 11.36
CA TRP A 49 1.81 -11.25 11.64
C TRP A 49 1.41 -9.83 12.05
N LEU A 50 0.42 -9.24 11.39
CA LEU A 50 -0.06 -7.90 11.66
C LEU A 50 -0.98 -7.82 12.91
N GLY A 51 -1.47 -8.95 13.42
CA GLY A 51 -2.38 -8.99 14.56
C GLY A 51 -3.82 -8.60 14.24
N VAL A 52 -4.24 -8.74 12.97
CA VAL A 52 -5.60 -8.42 12.52
C VAL A 52 -6.37 -9.67 12.13
N LYS A 53 -7.71 -9.58 12.12
CA LYS A 53 -8.56 -10.73 11.79
C LYS A 53 -8.51 -11.10 10.30
N TYR A 54 -8.46 -10.10 9.44
CA TYR A 54 -8.50 -10.28 7.99
C TYR A 54 -7.49 -9.38 7.29
N SER A 55 -6.94 -9.87 6.19
CA SER A 55 -6.16 -9.10 5.22
C SER A 55 -6.60 -9.50 3.82
N ILE A 56 -6.59 -8.57 2.91
CA ILE A 56 -6.98 -8.78 1.52
C ILE A 56 -5.78 -8.45 0.65
N PHE A 57 -5.34 -9.42 -0.14
CA PHE A 57 -4.28 -9.23 -1.11
C PHE A 57 -4.81 -8.59 -2.39
N VAL A 58 -4.15 -7.55 -2.85
CA VAL A 58 -4.49 -6.81 -4.07
C VAL A 58 -3.28 -6.73 -5.01
N ASN A 59 -3.51 -6.37 -6.24
CA ASN A 59 -2.48 -6.37 -7.29
C ASN A 59 -1.47 -5.21 -7.18
N SER A 60 -1.78 -4.16 -6.41
CA SER A 60 -0.89 -2.99 -6.26
C SER A 60 -1.23 -2.17 -5.02
N GLY A 61 -0.28 -1.32 -4.58
CA GLY A 61 -0.52 -0.32 -3.54
C GLY A 61 -1.62 0.67 -3.93
N SER A 62 -1.69 1.06 -5.20
CA SER A 62 -2.76 1.94 -5.70
C SER A 62 -4.15 1.34 -5.51
N SER A 63 -4.30 0.05 -5.77
CA SER A 63 -5.56 -0.67 -5.50
C SER A 63 -5.85 -0.77 -4.00
N ALA A 64 -4.81 -0.96 -3.18
CA ALA A 64 -4.96 -0.98 -1.72
C ALA A 64 -5.48 0.36 -1.20
N ASN A 65 -4.88 1.47 -1.62
CA ASN A 65 -5.32 2.82 -1.25
C ASN A 65 -6.76 3.09 -1.67
N LEU A 66 -7.10 2.77 -2.92
CA LEU A 66 -8.45 2.95 -3.46
C LEU A 66 -9.50 2.17 -2.64
N LEU A 67 -9.24 0.89 -2.38
CA LEU A 67 -10.16 0.02 -1.64
C LEU A 67 -10.26 0.40 -0.16
N SER A 68 -9.17 0.86 0.46
CA SER A 68 -9.18 1.33 1.85
C SER A 68 -10.10 2.54 2.03
N LEU A 69 -10.02 3.52 1.12
CA LEU A 69 -10.87 4.71 1.15
C LEU A 69 -12.30 4.38 0.76
N LEU A 70 -12.52 3.45 -0.17
CA LEU A 70 -13.86 2.95 -0.48
C LEU A 70 -14.52 2.28 0.74
N ALA A 71 -13.78 1.43 1.45
CA ALA A 71 -14.26 0.80 2.67
C ALA A 71 -14.61 1.84 3.74
N LEU A 72 -13.76 2.86 3.92
CA LEU A 72 -14.03 3.97 4.83
C LEU A 72 -15.31 4.72 4.44
N LYS A 73 -15.50 5.02 3.16
CA LYS A 73 -16.71 5.67 2.64
C LYS A 73 -17.97 4.84 2.92
N ILE A 74 -17.92 3.53 2.70
CA ILE A 74 -19.04 2.62 2.99
C ILE A 74 -19.38 2.64 4.49
N LEU A 75 -18.37 2.57 5.35
CA LEU A 75 -18.54 2.58 6.81
C LEU A 75 -19.07 3.91 7.35
N LYS A 76 -18.64 5.03 6.79
CA LYS A 76 -19.02 6.38 7.25
C LYS A 76 -20.26 6.95 6.56
N GLY A 77 -20.67 6.38 5.42
CA GLY A 77 -21.84 6.79 4.64
C GLY A 77 -21.71 8.15 3.92
N LYS A 78 -20.60 8.85 4.08
CA LYS A 78 -20.33 10.16 3.46
C LYS A 78 -18.84 10.36 3.23
N GLY A 79 -18.52 11.32 2.35
CA GLY A 79 -17.15 11.82 2.18
C GLY A 79 -16.68 12.65 3.37
N GLY A 80 -15.48 13.15 3.28
CA GLY A 80 -14.84 13.99 4.28
C GLY A 80 -13.51 14.50 3.76
N GLU A 81 -12.68 15.02 4.63
CA GLU A 81 -11.34 15.46 4.32
C GLU A 81 -10.33 14.37 4.71
N VAL A 82 -9.30 14.21 3.88
CA VAL A 82 -8.19 13.28 4.11
C VAL A 82 -6.89 14.04 3.99
N ILE A 83 -6.12 14.05 5.07
CA ILE A 83 -4.81 14.69 5.08
C ILE A 83 -3.85 13.82 4.26
N VAL A 84 -3.13 14.46 3.33
CA VAL A 84 -2.15 13.83 2.46
C VAL A 84 -0.86 14.67 2.43
N PRO A 85 0.33 14.04 2.36
CA PRO A 85 1.56 14.79 2.22
C PRO A 85 1.67 15.41 0.84
N SER A 86 2.32 16.58 0.73
CA SER A 86 2.57 17.27 -0.54
C SER A 86 3.55 16.51 -1.44
N LEU A 87 4.43 15.69 -0.85
CA LEU A 87 5.36 14.80 -1.57
C LEU A 87 4.92 13.36 -1.34
N THR A 88 4.26 12.77 -2.33
CA THR A 88 3.76 11.39 -2.28
C THR A 88 3.49 10.83 -3.68
N TRP A 89 3.13 9.56 -3.77
CA TRP A 89 2.66 8.96 -5.02
C TRP A 89 1.30 9.53 -5.42
N ILE A 90 1.11 9.72 -6.71
CA ILE A 90 -0.17 10.21 -7.25
C ILE A 90 -1.36 9.33 -6.82
N SER A 91 -1.16 8.02 -6.61
CA SER A 91 -2.20 7.09 -6.16
C SER A 91 -2.76 7.43 -4.78
N ASP A 92 -1.99 8.07 -3.92
CA ASP A 92 -2.44 8.46 -2.58
C ASP A 92 -3.49 9.56 -2.69
N VAL A 93 -3.23 10.55 -3.52
CA VAL A 93 -4.15 11.67 -3.78
C VAL A 93 -5.33 11.25 -4.66
N SER A 94 -5.06 10.50 -5.73
CA SER A 94 -6.11 10.11 -6.68
C SER A 94 -7.15 9.19 -6.05
N SER A 95 -6.75 8.29 -5.14
CA SER A 95 -7.68 7.42 -4.42
C SER A 95 -8.62 8.20 -3.49
N VAL A 96 -8.14 9.30 -2.90
CA VAL A 96 -8.96 10.24 -2.10
C VAL A 96 -10.05 10.87 -2.98
N ILE A 97 -9.64 11.44 -4.11
CA ILE A 97 -10.54 12.14 -5.04
C ILE A 97 -11.56 11.18 -5.66
N GLN A 98 -11.10 10.00 -6.12
CA GLN A 98 -11.96 9.00 -6.76
C GLN A 98 -13.06 8.46 -5.83
N ASN A 99 -12.79 8.43 -4.52
CA ASN A 99 -13.79 8.05 -3.54
C ASN A 99 -14.68 9.22 -3.08
N GLY A 100 -14.50 10.42 -3.62
CA GLY A 100 -15.29 11.60 -3.29
C GLY A 100 -14.92 12.23 -1.95
N PHE A 101 -13.71 11.97 -1.45
CA PHE A 101 -13.13 12.71 -0.35
C PHE A 101 -12.36 13.94 -0.87
N LYS A 102 -12.11 14.91 0.00
CA LYS A 102 -11.32 16.10 -0.30
C LYS A 102 -9.91 15.92 0.24
N PRO A 103 -8.86 15.95 -0.59
CA PRO A 103 -7.49 15.91 -0.09
C PRO A 103 -7.12 17.26 0.55
N ILE A 104 -6.53 17.20 1.74
CA ILE A 104 -5.98 18.34 2.45
C ILE A 104 -4.47 18.17 2.50
N PHE A 105 -3.77 18.96 1.73
CA PHE A 105 -2.32 18.87 1.67
C PHE A 105 -1.65 19.47 2.91
N VAL A 106 -0.66 18.75 3.41
CA VAL A 106 0.27 19.20 4.43
C VAL A 106 1.69 19.07 3.89
N ASP A 107 2.57 19.94 4.38
CA ASP A 107 3.97 19.92 3.98
C ASP A 107 4.71 18.73 4.59
N ILE A 108 5.92 18.47 4.10
CA ILE A 108 6.79 17.41 4.60
C ILE A 108 7.84 17.97 5.54
N ASN A 109 8.34 17.12 6.41
CA ASN A 109 9.54 17.37 7.19
C ASN A 109 10.78 17.05 6.34
N LEU A 110 11.64 18.03 6.09
CA LEU A 110 12.81 17.88 5.22
C LEU A 110 13.88 16.92 5.75
N ASN A 111 13.84 16.59 7.05
CA ASN A 111 14.83 15.69 7.64
C ASN A 111 14.52 14.20 7.39
N ASN A 112 13.24 13.84 7.31
CA ASN A 112 12.80 12.44 7.20
C ASN A 112 11.76 12.20 6.11
N LEU A 113 11.33 13.24 5.40
CA LEU A 113 10.34 13.23 4.32
C LEU A 113 8.94 12.73 4.75
N SER A 114 8.67 12.62 6.05
CA SER A 114 7.32 12.36 6.56
C SER A 114 6.44 13.60 6.51
N MET A 115 5.14 13.45 6.74
CA MET A 115 4.24 14.59 6.96
C MET A 115 4.73 15.45 8.11
N ASN A 116 4.68 16.76 7.96
CA ASN A 116 5.01 17.71 9.00
C ASN A 116 3.90 17.69 10.09
N GLU A 117 4.26 17.24 11.29
CA GLU A 117 3.31 17.04 12.39
C GLU A 117 2.60 18.34 12.80
N GLU A 118 3.32 19.47 12.83
CA GLU A 118 2.72 20.77 13.17
C GLU A 118 1.68 21.19 12.12
N HIS A 119 1.94 20.90 10.83
CA HIS A 119 0.98 21.18 9.77
C HIS A 119 -0.24 20.27 9.85
N VAL A 120 -0.06 19.00 10.24
CA VAL A 120 -1.18 18.09 10.48
C VAL A 120 -2.06 18.60 11.61
N ILE A 121 -1.47 18.95 12.76
CA ILE A 121 -2.21 19.47 13.93
C ILE A 121 -3.02 20.73 13.58
N LYS A 122 -2.48 21.62 12.75
CA LYS A 122 -3.20 22.83 12.32
C LYS A 122 -4.39 22.55 11.38
N LYS A 123 -4.52 21.32 10.85
CA LYS A 123 -5.58 20.94 9.92
C LYS A 123 -6.67 20.06 10.55
N ILE A 124 -6.44 19.60 11.77
CA ILE A 124 -7.42 18.89 12.59
C ILE A 124 -8.19 19.88 13.48
#